data_1f43b14593086e463ad5e11937c210c3
#
_entry.id   1f43b14593086e463ad5e11937c210c3
#
_cell.length_a   1.000
_cell.length_b   1.000
_cell.length_c   1.000
_cell.angle_alpha   90.00
_cell.angle_beta   90.00
_cell.angle_gamma   90.00
#
_symmetry.space_group_name_H-M   'P 1'
#
loop_
_entity.id
_entity.type
_entity.pdbx_description
1 polymer ?
#
loop_
_entity_poly.entity_id
_entity_poly.type
_entity_poly.pdbx_seq_one_letter_code
_entity_poly.pdbx_strand_id
1 'polypeptide(L)'
;MAEIIGGYATSHVPAIGVAIDTGLTEDPYWQPVFQGYEASKRWMAEEAKPDVAIVVYNDHATAFSLEVIPTFALGCAASFAPADEGWGARPVPVVQGHPELAWHMAQALILDEFDMTIVNQMDVDHGLTVPLSLAFGQPEAWPCPVIPLAVNVVQYPPPTGNRCLALGRAIRRAVESFPKDLRVVVFGTGGMSHQLQAERAGLINPAFDQRFLDLLVQDPEAAAAIPHLDYLREAGSEGIELVMWLIMRGALGPRVVQRHRHYHVPASNTAVGHLVLEQQQD
;
A
#
# COMPACT_ATOMS: atom_id res chain seq x y z
N MET A 1 -19.63 11.99 9.20
CA MET A 1 -19.16 11.78 7.81
C MET A 1 -17.87 10.97 7.89
N ALA A 2 -17.59 10.18 6.87
CA ALA A 2 -16.34 9.43 6.85
C ALA A 2 -15.11 10.36 6.87
N GLU A 3 -14.04 9.95 7.53
CA GLU A 3 -12.79 10.70 7.62
C GLU A 3 -11.60 9.78 7.44
N ILE A 4 -10.55 10.27 6.79
CA ILE A 4 -9.27 9.60 6.74
C ILE A 4 -8.45 10.03 7.95
N ILE A 5 -8.22 9.09 8.86
CA ILE A 5 -7.54 9.35 10.13
C ILE A 5 -6.03 9.20 10.05
N GLY A 6 -5.52 8.44 9.09
CA GLY A 6 -4.10 8.22 8.92
C GLY A 6 -3.72 7.42 7.68
N GLY A 7 -2.43 7.41 7.41
CA GLY A 7 -1.78 6.65 6.36
C GLY A 7 -0.78 5.64 6.93
N TYR A 8 -0.76 4.47 6.34
CA TYR A 8 0.12 3.35 6.69
C TYR A 8 0.90 2.93 5.45
N ALA A 9 2.10 3.44 5.30
CA ALA A 9 2.98 3.04 4.20
C ALA A 9 3.88 1.88 4.61
N THR A 10 4.01 0.86 3.78
CA THR A 10 4.80 -0.33 4.09
C THR A 10 5.26 -1.09 2.86
N SER A 11 6.44 -1.70 2.96
CA SER A 11 6.84 -2.71 1.99
C SER A 11 5.98 -3.96 2.10
N HIS A 12 5.80 -4.68 0.96
CA HIS A 12 4.97 -5.88 0.87
C HIS A 12 5.73 -7.13 0.40
N VAL A 13 7.01 -7.24 0.75
CA VAL A 13 7.91 -8.33 0.30
C VAL A 13 7.30 -9.71 0.57
N PRO A 14 7.18 -10.61 -0.44
CA PRO A 14 6.55 -11.93 -0.24
C PRO A 14 7.24 -12.76 0.82
N ALA A 15 8.58 -12.68 0.93
CA ALA A 15 9.36 -13.39 1.95
C ALA A 15 8.99 -13.00 3.39
N ILE A 16 8.53 -11.78 3.62
CA ILE A 16 7.97 -11.36 4.92
C ILE A 16 6.69 -12.15 5.22
N GLY A 17 5.81 -12.30 4.23
CA GLY A 17 4.62 -13.12 4.35
C GLY A 17 4.94 -14.56 4.71
N VAL A 18 5.90 -15.17 4.02
CA VAL A 18 6.38 -16.54 4.33
C VAL A 18 6.93 -16.63 5.75
N ALA A 19 7.71 -15.65 6.19
CA ALA A 19 8.25 -15.64 7.56
C ALA A 19 7.14 -15.57 8.63
N ILE A 20 6.09 -14.78 8.37
CA ILE A 20 4.91 -14.73 9.25
C ILE A 20 4.20 -16.10 9.26
N ASP A 21 3.89 -16.63 8.07
CA ASP A 21 3.08 -17.84 7.89
C ASP A 21 3.78 -19.10 8.44
N THR A 22 5.11 -19.08 8.51
CA THR A 22 5.93 -20.18 9.04
C THR A 22 6.45 -19.96 10.48
N GLY A 23 6.03 -18.87 11.14
CA GLY A 23 6.37 -18.58 12.54
C GLY A 23 7.83 -18.16 12.77
N LEU A 24 8.47 -17.54 11.76
CA LEU A 24 9.86 -17.10 11.81
C LEU A 24 10.04 -15.65 12.28
N THR A 25 9.02 -15.06 12.90
CA THR A 25 9.07 -13.64 13.32
C THR A 25 10.13 -13.34 14.37
N GLU A 26 10.49 -14.33 15.19
CA GLU A 26 11.55 -14.22 16.22
C GLU A 26 12.92 -14.74 15.74
N ASP A 27 13.02 -15.25 14.51
CA ASP A 27 14.30 -15.65 13.94
C ASP A 27 15.24 -14.44 13.87
N PRO A 28 16.53 -14.56 14.26
CA PRO A 28 17.48 -13.45 14.29
C PRO A 28 17.61 -12.67 12.98
N TYR A 29 17.36 -13.31 11.85
CA TYR A 29 17.36 -12.68 10.54
C TYR A 29 16.11 -11.78 10.32
N TRP A 30 14.93 -12.24 10.75
CA TRP A 30 13.66 -11.55 10.54
C TRP A 30 13.28 -10.61 11.69
N GLN A 31 13.76 -10.88 12.89
CA GLN A 31 13.41 -10.11 14.09
C GLN A 31 13.54 -8.58 13.92
N PRO A 32 14.62 -8.03 13.31
CA PRO A 32 14.73 -6.58 13.12
C PRO A 32 13.63 -6.00 12.22
N VAL A 33 13.13 -6.78 11.25
CA VAL A 33 11.99 -6.36 10.41
C VAL A 33 10.75 -6.24 11.29
N PHE A 34 10.38 -7.31 12.01
CA PHE A 34 9.12 -7.35 12.76
C PHE A 34 9.10 -6.41 13.96
N GLN A 35 10.23 -6.21 14.65
CA GLN A 35 10.35 -5.21 15.72
C GLN A 35 10.03 -3.80 15.21
N GLY A 36 10.35 -3.51 13.96
CA GLY A 36 10.01 -2.24 13.31
C GLY A 36 8.51 -1.98 13.16
N TYR A 37 7.66 -3.01 13.28
CA TYR A 37 6.20 -2.88 13.13
C TYR A 37 5.44 -2.89 14.47
N GLU A 38 6.08 -3.19 15.59
CA GLU A 38 5.40 -3.32 16.88
C GLU A 38 4.70 -2.04 17.35
N ALA A 39 5.31 -0.88 17.11
CA ALA A 39 4.70 0.40 17.46
C ALA A 39 3.48 0.72 16.59
N SER A 40 3.55 0.44 15.30
CA SER A 40 2.44 0.67 14.37
C SER A 40 1.28 -0.32 14.55
N LYS A 41 1.56 -1.57 14.92
CA LYS A 41 0.51 -2.53 15.31
C LYS A 41 -0.27 -2.03 16.52
N ARG A 42 0.43 -1.53 17.55
CA ARG A 42 -0.24 -0.93 18.72
C ARG A 42 -1.06 0.29 18.33
N TRP A 43 -0.48 1.21 17.54
CA TRP A 43 -1.23 2.38 17.03
C TRP A 43 -2.50 1.95 16.29
N MET A 44 -2.41 0.94 15.43
CA MET A 44 -3.55 0.42 14.67
C MET A 44 -4.63 -0.16 15.58
N ALA A 45 -4.21 -0.96 16.60
CA ALA A 45 -5.13 -1.65 17.50
C ALA A 45 -5.74 -0.76 18.60
N GLU A 46 -5.00 0.25 19.08
CA GLU A 46 -5.38 1.02 20.25
C GLU A 46 -5.88 2.43 19.93
N GLU A 47 -5.32 3.07 18.91
CA GLU A 47 -5.60 4.48 18.56
C GLU A 47 -6.38 4.61 17.24
N ALA A 48 -5.88 4.07 16.15
CA ALA A 48 -6.50 4.19 14.83
C ALA A 48 -7.87 3.50 14.78
N LYS A 49 -7.94 2.21 15.13
CA LYS A 49 -9.18 1.41 15.14
C LYS A 49 -10.05 1.71 13.91
N PRO A 50 -9.55 1.44 12.70
CA PRO A 50 -10.27 1.81 11.50
C PRO A 50 -11.54 0.99 11.32
N ASP A 51 -12.60 1.63 10.83
CA ASP A 51 -13.81 0.95 10.36
C ASP A 51 -13.61 0.38 8.96
N VAL A 52 -12.71 0.99 8.16
CA VAL A 52 -12.36 0.54 6.80
C VAL A 52 -10.89 0.84 6.52
N ALA A 53 -10.21 -0.08 5.84
CA ALA A 53 -8.89 0.15 5.27
C ALA A 53 -8.98 0.24 3.74
N ILE A 54 -8.37 1.26 3.13
CA ILE A 54 -8.14 1.31 1.69
C ILE A 54 -6.69 0.89 1.47
N VAL A 55 -6.46 -0.21 0.74
CA VAL A 55 -5.11 -0.73 0.49
C VAL A 55 -4.72 -0.49 -0.96
N VAL A 56 -3.78 0.43 -1.14
CA VAL A 56 -3.17 0.72 -2.45
C VAL A 56 -1.99 -0.23 -2.65
N TYR A 57 -2.06 -1.09 -3.66
CA TYR A 57 -1.06 -2.12 -3.93
C TYR A 57 -0.92 -2.39 -5.43
N ASN A 58 0.11 -3.09 -5.86
CA ASN A 58 0.14 -3.69 -7.19
C ASN A 58 -0.22 -5.17 -7.11
N ASP A 59 -0.98 -5.61 -8.08
CA ASP A 59 -1.21 -7.02 -8.34
C ASP A 59 -0.01 -7.61 -9.10
N HIS A 60 0.47 -8.78 -8.68
CA HIS A 60 1.63 -9.44 -9.28
C HIS A 60 1.23 -10.49 -10.33
N ALA A 61 0.34 -10.09 -11.25
CA ALA A 61 -0.19 -10.92 -12.33
C ALA A 61 -1.07 -12.09 -11.84
N THR A 62 -1.79 -11.89 -10.75
CA THR A 62 -2.78 -12.85 -10.24
C THR A 62 -4.19 -12.51 -10.70
N ALA A 63 -4.67 -11.29 -10.43
CA ALA A 63 -5.97 -10.80 -10.86
C ALA A 63 -5.92 -10.17 -12.26
N PHE A 64 -4.78 -9.52 -12.62
CA PHE A 64 -4.60 -8.84 -13.89
C PHE A 64 -3.43 -9.46 -14.66
N SER A 65 -3.70 -9.93 -15.88
CA SER A 65 -2.71 -10.49 -16.79
C SER A 65 -2.23 -9.45 -17.80
N LEU A 66 -1.25 -9.85 -18.64
CA LEU A 66 -0.82 -9.00 -19.77
C LEU A 66 -1.93 -8.75 -20.82
N GLU A 67 -3.04 -9.48 -20.74
CA GLU A 67 -4.20 -9.28 -21.62
C GLU A 67 -5.05 -8.09 -21.19
N VAL A 68 -5.06 -7.76 -19.89
CA VAL A 68 -5.81 -6.63 -19.32
C VAL A 68 -4.97 -5.98 -18.24
N ILE A 69 -4.45 -4.79 -18.52
CA ILE A 69 -3.57 -4.03 -17.62
C ILE A 69 -4.26 -2.71 -17.23
N PRO A 70 -5.10 -2.69 -16.20
CA PRO A 70 -5.73 -1.46 -15.75
C PRO A 70 -4.70 -0.57 -15.03
N THR A 71 -4.66 0.73 -15.37
CA THR A 71 -3.79 1.67 -14.64
C THR A 71 -4.20 1.77 -13.17
N PHE A 72 -5.49 1.86 -12.90
CA PHE A 72 -6.10 1.85 -11.57
C PHE A 72 -7.30 0.93 -11.57
N ALA A 73 -7.37 0.01 -10.61
CA ALA A 73 -8.49 -0.92 -10.47
C ALA A 73 -9.00 -0.93 -9.02
N LEU A 74 -10.28 -0.62 -8.84
CA LEU A 74 -10.91 -0.53 -7.53
C LEU A 74 -11.78 -1.76 -7.28
N GLY A 75 -11.50 -2.50 -6.21
CA GLY A 75 -12.28 -3.65 -5.77
C GLY A 75 -13.59 -3.21 -5.12
N CYS A 76 -14.71 -3.54 -5.76
CA CYS A 76 -16.07 -3.18 -5.31
C CYS A 76 -16.88 -4.42 -4.84
N ALA A 77 -16.25 -5.59 -4.73
CA ALA A 77 -16.88 -6.82 -4.27
C ALA A 77 -17.11 -6.84 -2.75
N ALA A 78 -17.97 -7.74 -2.31
CA ALA A 78 -18.22 -7.96 -0.87
C ALA A 78 -17.08 -8.73 -0.18
N SER A 79 -16.27 -9.48 -0.94
CA SER A 79 -15.13 -10.23 -0.41
C SER A 79 -14.09 -10.51 -1.49
N PHE A 80 -12.85 -10.77 -1.05
CA PHE A 80 -11.71 -11.09 -1.89
C PHE A 80 -10.94 -12.25 -1.24
N ALA A 81 -10.78 -13.36 -1.96
CA ALA A 81 -10.02 -14.49 -1.47
C ALA A 81 -8.50 -14.22 -1.62
N PRO A 82 -7.66 -14.80 -0.75
CA PRO A 82 -6.23 -14.82 -0.98
C PRO A 82 -5.90 -15.58 -2.26
N ALA A 83 -5.08 -14.98 -3.15
CA ALA A 83 -4.69 -15.58 -4.42
C ALA A 83 -3.69 -16.73 -4.24
N ASP A 84 -3.77 -17.72 -5.14
CA ASP A 84 -2.70 -18.69 -5.34
C ASP A 84 -1.69 -18.10 -6.34
N GLU A 85 -0.50 -17.78 -5.84
CA GLU A 85 0.59 -17.20 -6.63
C GLU A 85 1.54 -18.27 -7.21
N GLY A 86 1.08 -19.52 -7.33
CA GLY A 86 1.82 -20.65 -7.88
C GLY A 86 2.44 -21.59 -6.83
N TRP A 87 2.29 -21.24 -5.55
CA TRP A 87 2.75 -22.05 -4.40
C TRP A 87 1.66 -22.24 -3.34
N GLY A 88 0.42 -21.99 -3.69
CA GLY A 88 -0.74 -22.02 -2.81
C GLY A 88 -1.09 -20.64 -2.25
N ALA A 89 -2.37 -20.47 -1.90
CA ALA A 89 -2.83 -19.26 -1.24
C ALA A 89 -2.23 -19.15 0.18
N ARG A 90 -1.92 -17.92 0.62
CA ARG A 90 -1.49 -17.68 1.99
C ARG A 90 -2.57 -18.10 3.00
N PRO A 91 -2.19 -18.66 4.19
CA PRO A 91 -3.12 -19.08 5.23
C PRO A 91 -3.65 -17.87 6.02
N VAL A 92 -4.30 -16.93 5.34
CA VAL A 92 -4.87 -15.71 5.93
C VAL A 92 -6.38 -15.64 5.65
N PRO A 93 -7.16 -14.91 6.46
CA PRO A 93 -8.60 -14.82 6.27
C PRO A 93 -8.98 -14.20 4.92
N VAL A 94 -10.14 -14.60 4.41
CA VAL A 94 -10.79 -13.89 3.29
C VAL A 94 -10.99 -12.42 3.67
N VAL A 95 -10.61 -11.54 2.78
CA VAL A 95 -10.76 -10.11 2.96
C VAL A 95 -12.23 -9.72 2.73
N GLN A 96 -12.88 -9.17 3.74
CA GLN A 96 -14.20 -8.61 3.59
C GLN A 96 -14.10 -7.22 2.95
N GLY A 97 -14.85 -7.00 1.88
CA GLY A 97 -14.92 -5.70 1.22
C GLY A 97 -15.92 -4.75 1.89
N HIS A 98 -15.92 -3.51 1.43
CA HIS A 98 -16.92 -2.51 1.79
C HIS A 98 -17.59 -1.94 0.52
N PRO A 99 -18.53 -2.69 -0.12
CA PRO A 99 -19.07 -2.34 -1.44
C PRO A 99 -19.70 -0.94 -1.48
N GLU A 100 -20.39 -0.54 -0.44
CA GLU A 100 -21.08 0.74 -0.41
C GLU A 100 -20.11 1.94 -0.53
N LEU A 101 -19.03 1.95 0.26
CA LEU A 101 -18.00 2.99 0.16
C LEU A 101 -17.21 2.85 -1.15
N ALA A 102 -16.88 1.62 -1.56
CA ALA A 102 -16.12 1.37 -2.80
C ALA A 102 -16.87 1.88 -4.03
N TRP A 103 -18.18 1.62 -4.15
CA TRP A 103 -19.00 2.14 -5.24
C TRP A 103 -19.18 3.65 -5.18
N HIS A 104 -19.32 4.23 -3.99
CA HIS A 104 -19.33 5.68 -3.82
C HIS A 104 -18.02 6.31 -4.30
N MET A 105 -16.88 5.72 -3.90
CA MET A 105 -15.55 6.16 -4.37
C MET A 105 -15.40 6.00 -5.88
N ALA A 106 -15.81 4.84 -6.45
CA ALA A 106 -15.73 4.60 -7.89
C ALA A 106 -16.47 5.71 -8.68
N GLN A 107 -17.70 6.01 -8.27
CA GLN A 107 -18.51 7.06 -8.89
C GLN A 107 -17.85 8.43 -8.76
N ALA A 108 -17.41 8.80 -7.55
CA ALA A 108 -16.78 10.09 -7.31
C ALA A 108 -15.48 10.26 -8.10
N LEU A 109 -14.64 9.23 -8.16
CA LEU A 109 -13.36 9.26 -8.87
C LEU A 109 -13.54 9.35 -10.39
N ILE A 110 -14.51 8.61 -10.96
CA ILE A 110 -14.81 8.69 -12.39
C ILE A 110 -15.32 10.09 -12.75
N LEU A 111 -16.19 10.68 -11.92
CA LEU A 111 -16.67 12.05 -12.13
C LEU A 111 -15.60 13.12 -11.90
N ASP A 112 -14.52 12.79 -11.16
CA ASP A 112 -13.33 13.62 -10.96
C ASP A 112 -12.20 13.31 -11.99
N GLU A 113 -12.60 12.74 -13.14
CA GLU A 113 -11.78 12.48 -14.33
C GLU A 113 -10.66 11.43 -14.13
N PHE A 114 -10.85 10.47 -13.20
CA PHE A 114 -10.00 9.30 -13.11
C PHE A 114 -10.63 8.09 -13.80
N ASP A 115 -9.92 7.52 -14.79
CA ASP A 115 -10.33 6.28 -15.45
C ASP A 115 -10.12 5.09 -14.52
N MET A 116 -11.15 4.78 -13.72
CA MET A 116 -11.13 3.68 -12.77
C MET A 116 -11.71 2.41 -13.39
N THR A 117 -10.96 1.31 -13.32
CA THR A 117 -11.52 -0.02 -13.59
C THR A 117 -12.26 -0.50 -12.35
N ILE A 118 -13.54 -0.82 -12.48
CA ILE A 118 -14.37 -1.36 -11.39
C ILE A 118 -14.24 -2.88 -11.42
N VAL A 119 -13.85 -3.48 -10.28
CA VAL A 119 -13.62 -4.91 -10.15
C VAL A 119 -14.60 -5.52 -9.16
N ASN A 120 -15.52 -6.35 -9.66
CA ASN A 120 -16.54 -7.00 -8.85
C ASN A 120 -16.17 -8.45 -8.45
N GLN A 121 -15.04 -8.93 -8.92
CA GLN A 121 -14.49 -10.24 -8.55
C GLN A 121 -13.01 -10.28 -8.86
N MET A 122 -12.20 -10.55 -7.86
CA MET A 122 -10.76 -10.85 -7.98
C MET A 122 -10.28 -11.52 -6.70
N ASP A 123 -9.20 -12.27 -6.81
CA ASP A 123 -8.40 -12.69 -5.67
C ASP A 123 -7.31 -11.63 -5.39
N VAL A 124 -6.77 -11.62 -4.18
CA VAL A 124 -5.77 -10.63 -3.75
C VAL A 124 -4.49 -11.31 -3.30
N ASP A 125 -3.37 -10.86 -3.82
CA ASP A 125 -2.05 -11.45 -3.62
C ASP A 125 -1.31 -10.92 -2.37
N HIS A 126 -0.01 -11.25 -2.28
CA HIS A 126 0.85 -10.80 -1.19
C HIS A 126 0.97 -9.27 -1.12
N GLY A 127 0.85 -8.57 -2.24
CA GLY A 127 0.89 -7.10 -2.28
C GLY A 127 -0.15 -6.45 -1.37
N LEU A 128 -1.30 -7.11 -1.18
CA LEU A 128 -2.33 -6.69 -0.24
C LEU A 128 -2.26 -7.42 1.10
N THR A 129 -2.07 -8.74 1.09
CA THR A 129 -2.20 -9.56 2.30
C THR A 129 -1.00 -9.46 3.25
N VAL A 130 0.22 -9.19 2.76
CA VAL A 130 1.39 -8.96 3.62
C VAL A 130 1.26 -7.65 4.41
N PRO A 131 0.90 -6.50 3.81
CA PRO A 131 0.60 -5.29 4.55
C PRO A 131 -0.45 -5.45 5.65
N LEU A 132 -1.53 -6.18 5.37
CA LEU A 132 -2.55 -6.47 6.39
C LEU A 132 -1.97 -7.29 7.54
N SER A 133 -1.15 -8.31 7.25
CA SER A 133 -0.48 -9.11 8.30
C SER A 133 0.50 -8.27 9.12
N LEU A 134 1.21 -7.34 8.51
CA LEU A 134 2.12 -6.42 9.20
C LEU A 134 1.37 -5.43 10.11
N ALA A 135 0.18 -5.01 9.72
CA ALA A 135 -0.63 -4.05 10.49
C ALA A 135 -1.47 -4.73 11.59
N PHE A 136 -2.03 -5.89 11.30
CA PHE A 136 -3.04 -6.55 12.15
C PHE A 136 -2.61 -7.91 12.71
N GLY A 137 -1.43 -8.41 12.32
CA GLY A 137 -1.01 -9.78 12.65
C GLY A 137 -1.72 -10.82 11.79
N GLN A 138 -1.93 -12.01 12.36
CA GLN A 138 -2.70 -13.09 11.73
C GLN A 138 -3.96 -13.42 12.55
N PRO A 139 -5.00 -12.58 12.48
CA PRO A 139 -6.25 -12.81 13.18
C PRO A 139 -7.06 -13.92 12.47
N GLU A 140 -8.08 -14.47 13.14
CA GLU A 140 -9.06 -15.38 12.51
C GLU A 140 -9.94 -14.66 11.47
N ALA A 141 -10.13 -13.34 11.63
CA ALA A 141 -10.79 -12.44 10.69
C ALA A 141 -10.12 -11.07 10.74
N TRP A 142 -10.00 -10.40 9.60
CA TRP A 142 -9.45 -9.04 9.57
C TRP A 142 -10.33 -8.09 10.40
N PRO A 143 -9.74 -7.16 11.18
CA PRO A 143 -10.48 -6.31 12.12
C PRO A 143 -11.48 -5.35 11.47
N CYS A 144 -11.28 -5.03 10.19
CA CYS A 144 -12.17 -4.16 9.41
C CYS A 144 -12.26 -4.61 7.96
N PRO A 145 -13.32 -4.23 7.23
CA PRO A 145 -13.40 -4.35 5.78
C PRO A 145 -12.26 -3.62 5.07
N VAL A 146 -11.89 -4.13 3.89
CA VAL A 146 -10.80 -3.60 3.07
C VAL A 146 -11.31 -3.27 1.67
N ILE A 147 -10.92 -2.14 1.15
CA ILE A 147 -11.14 -1.75 -0.25
C ILE A 147 -9.79 -1.86 -0.98
N PRO A 148 -9.60 -2.87 -1.84
CA PRO A 148 -8.41 -3.01 -2.66
C PRO A 148 -8.38 -1.94 -3.76
N LEU A 149 -7.25 -1.24 -3.90
CA LEU A 149 -6.97 -0.34 -5.02
C LEU A 149 -5.67 -0.80 -5.68
N ALA A 150 -5.80 -1.59 -6.73
CA ALA A 150 -4.66 -2.05 -7.50
C ALA A 150 -4.17 -0.97 -8.47
N VAL A 151 -2.85 -0.82 -8.55
CA VAL A 151 -2.15 0.14 -9.40
C VAL A 151 -1.18 -0.60 -10.29
N ASN A 152 -1.20 -0.35 -11.59
CA ASN A 152 -0.21 -0.93 -12.48
C ASN A 152 1.15 -0.25 -12.30
N VAL A 153 2.08 -0.95 -11.69
CA VAL A 153 3.51 -0.61 -11.65
C VAL A 153 4.40 -1.73 -12.20
N VAL A 154 3.78 -2.88 -12.53
CA VAL A 154 4.48 -4.06 -13.06
C VAL A 154 4.77 -3.90 -14.56
N GLN A 155 3.82 -3.34 -15.31
CA GLN A 155 3.95 -3.13 -16.76
C GLN A 155 4.13 -1.65 -17.08
N TYR A 156 5.10 -1.37 -17.98
CA TYR A 156 5.33 0.00 -18.45
C TYR A 156 4.24 0.43 -19.46
N PRO A 157 3.73 1.66 -19.41
CA PRO A 157 4.08 2.74 -18.48
C PRO A 157 3.24 2.72 -17.20
N PRO A 158 3.87 2.80 -16.01
CA PRO A 158 3.16 3.03 -14.77
C PRO A 158 2.60 4.48 -14.71
N PRO A 159 1.66 4.78 -13.81
CA PRO A 159 1.23 6.15 -13.57
C PRO A 159 2.36 6.99 -12.99
N THR A 160 2.37 8.29 -13.27
CA THR A 160 3.36 9.22 -12.70
C THR A 160 3.08 9.48 -11.21
N GLY A 161 4.11 9.86 -10.46
CA GLY A 161 3.96 10.28 -9.06
C GLY A 161 2.92 11.41 -8.89
N ASN A 162 2.91 12.40 -9.78
CA ASN A 162 1.90 13.49 -9.79
C ASN A 162 0.47 12.94 -9.96
N ARG A 163 0.28 11.97 -10.86
CA ARG A 163 -1.03 11.34 -11.07
C ARG A 163 -1.46 10.56 -9.82
N CYS A 164 -0.53 9.86 -9.18
CA CYS A 164 -0.77 9.12 -7.95
C CYS A 164 -1.12 10.05 -6.78
N LEU A 165 -0.38 11.13 -6.57
CA LEU A 165 -0.67 12.12 -5.53
C LEU A 165 -2.05 12.78 -5.76
N ALA A 166 -2.38 13.11 -7.02
CA ALA A 166 -3.68 13.67 -7.39
C ALA A 166 -4.82 12.68 -7.13
N LEU A 167 -4.64 11.38 -7.45
CA LEU A 167 -5.61 10.33 -7.14
C LEU A 167 -5.85 10.23 -5.62
N GLY A 168 -4.79 10.28 -4.81
CA GLY A 168 -4.93 10.30 -3.36
C GLY A 168 -5.82 11.45 -2.87
N ARG A 169 -5.62 12.65 -3.39
CA ARG A 169 -6.45 13.83 -3.07
C ARG A 169 -7.91 13.64 -3.48
N ALA A 170 -8.16 13.00 -4.61
CA ALA A 170 -9.51 12.65 -5.06
C ALA A 170 -10.16 11.60 -4.16
N ILE A 171 -9.40 10.57 -3.73
CA ILE A 171 -9.84 9.58 -2.74
C ILE A 171 -10.27 10.25 -1.44
N ARG A 172 -9.49 11.22 -0.93
CA ARG A 172 -9.87 11.97 0.26
C ARG A 172 -11.23 12.64 0.09
N ARG A 173 -11.43 13.40 -0.99
CA ARG A 173 -12.72 14.06 -1.26
C ARG A 173 -13.87 13.05 -1.36
N ALA A 174 -13.63 11.92 -2.02
CA ALA A 174 -14.62 10.86 -2.14
C ALA A 174 -15.00 10.26 -0.79
N VAL A 175 -14.02 9.96 0.07
CA VAL A 175 -14.27 9.46 1.43
C VAL A 175 -15.02 10.50 2.27
N GLU A 176 -14.53 11.75 2.32
CA GLU A 176 -15.15 12.83 3.10
C GLU A 176 -16.58 13.15 2.65
N SER A 177 -16.95 12.87 1.40
CA SER A 177 -18.33 13.04 0.89
C SER A 177 -19.26 11.86 1.22
N PHE A 178 -18.73 10.76 1.76
CA PHE A 178 -19.56 9.61 2.13
C PHE A 178 -20.45 9.92 3.35
N PRO A 179 -21.75 9.61 3.30
CA PRO A 179 -22.71 10.14 4.30
C PRO A 179 -22.70 9.42 5.65
N LYS A 180 -21.96 8.31 5.79
CA LYS A 180 -21.87 7.57 7.06
C LYS A 180 -20.60 7.93 7.80
N ASP A 181 -20.62 7.84 9.12
CA ASP A 181 -19.44 8.02 9.96
C ASP A 181 -18.56 6.78 9.85
N LEU A 182 -17.34 6.95 9.34
CA LEU A 182 -16.34 5.89 9.22
C LEU A 182 -14.95 6.46 9.47
N ARG A 183 -14.14 5.73 10.21
CA ARG A 183 -12.72 5.98 10.40
C ARG A 183 -11.95 5.19 9.36
N VAL A 184 -11.30 5.85 8.43
CA VAL A 184 -10.61 5.22 7.30
C VAL A 184 -9.11 5.37 7.44
N VAL A 185 -8.37 4.27 7.28
CA VAL A 185 -6.90 4.28 7.11
C VAL A 185 -6.57 3.93 5.67
N VAL A 186 -5.63 4.67 5.07
CA VAL A 186 -5.16 4.41 3.71
C VAL A 186 -3.76 3.81 3.76
N PHE A 187 -3.61 2.63 3.17
CA PHE A 187 -2.32 1.97 3.02
C PHE A 187 -1.71 2.37 1.67
N GLY A 188 -0.41 2.67 1.67
CA GLY A 188 0.42 2.75 0.48
C GLY A 188 1.47 1.66 0.55
N THR A 189 1.44 0.71 -0.39
CA THR A 189 2.34 -0.45 -0.31
C THR A 189 3.37 -0.46 -1.42
N GLY A 190 4.38 -1.31 -1.31
CA GLY A 190 5.46 -1.44 -2.28
C GLY A 190 6.84 -1.45 -1.63
N GLY A 191 7.78 -2.17 -2.22
CA GLY A 191 9.18 -2.17 -1.75
C GLY A 191 9.82 -0.79 -1.87
N MET A 192 10.82 -0.53 -1.04
CA MET A 192 11.75 0.58 -1.24
C MET A 192 12.69 0.25 -2.43
N SER A 193 13.93 0.73 -2.44
CA SER A 193 14.85 0.38 -3.54
C SER A 193 15.04 -1.12 -3.65
N HIS A 194 14.83 -1.67 -4.83
CA HIS A 194 15.12 -3.06 -5.16
C HIS A 194 15.16 -3.29 -6.68
N GLN A 195 15.92 -4.29 -7.07
CA GLN A 195 15.93 -4.83 -8.42
C GLN A 195 16.11 -6.33 -8.35
N LEU A 196 15.16 -7.07 -8.89
CA LEU A 196 15.12 -8.52 -8.75
C LEU A 196 15.95 -9.24 -9.84
N GLN A 197 16.10 -8.63 -11.00
CA GLN A 197 16.68 -9.29 -12.17
C GLN A 197 17.70 -8.39 -12.90
N ALA A 198 18.36 -8.96 -13.92
CA ALA A 198 19.37 -8.34 -14.77
C ALA A 198 20.68 -7.99 -14.02
N GLU A 199 21.54 -7.20 -14.67
CA GLU A 199 22.89 -6.89 -14.18
C GLU A 199 22.93 -6.17 -12.83
N ARG A 200 21.85 -5.47 -12.49
CA ARG A 200 21.73 -4.70 -11.25
C ARG A 200 20.91 -5.42 -10.16
N ALA A 201 20.65 -6.73 -10.33
CA ALA A 201 19.93 -7.49 -9.31
C ALA A 201 20.59 -7.34 -7.94
N GLY A 202 19.77 -7.09 -6.91
CA GLY A 202 20.23 -6.79 -5.55
C GLY A 202 20.56 -5.30 -5.29
N LEU A 203 20.22 -4.40 -6.22
CA LEU A 203 20.40 -2.96 -6.00
C LEU A 203 19.60 -2.52 -4.78
N ILE A 204 20.29 -1.90 -3.83
CA ILE A 204 19.72 -1.22 -2.67
C ILE A 204 20.36 0.17 -2.58
N ASN A 205 19.57 1.21 -2.42
CA ASN A 205 20.03 2.58 -2.31
C ASN A 205 19.41 3.29 -1.08
N PRO A 206 20.01 3.11 0.12
CA PRO A 206 19.49 3.71 1.34
C PRO A 206 19.38 5.24 1.28
N ALA A 207 20.25 5.91 0.53
CA ALA A 207 20.22 7.37 0.41
C ALA A 207 18.96 7.84 -0.33
N PHE A 208 18.60 7.17 -1.42
CA PHE A 208 17.36 7.45 -2.14
C PHE A 208 16.13 7.13 -1.28
N ASP A 209 16.13 5.98 -0.63
CA ASP A 209 15.03 5.51 0.20
C ASP A 209 14.73 6.47 1.36
N GLN A 210 15.77 6.86 2.10
CA GLN A 210 15.62 7.81 3.22
C GLN A 210 15.14 9.17 2.73
N ARG A 211 15.69 9.67 1.61
CA ARG A 211 15.22 10.92 0.99
C ARG A 211 13.76 10.84 0.58
N PHE A 212 13.30 9.72 0.00
CA PHE A 212 11.91 9.54 -0.38
C PHE A 212 10.98 9.57 0.84
N LEU A 213 11.35 8.87 1.92
CA LEU A 213 10.61 8.91 3.19
C LEU A 213 10.53 10.32 3.78
N ASP A 214 11.62 11.10 3.70
CA ASP A 214 11.63 12.50 4.16
C ASP A 214 10.69 13.37 3.33
N LEU A 215 10.73 13.23 2.00
CA LEU A 215 9.88 13.98 1.07
C LEU A 215 8.39 13.66 1.29
N LEU A 216 8.02 12.41 1.55
CA LEU A 216 6.62 12.06 1.84
C LEU A 216 6.06 12.86 3.03
N VAL A 217 6.88 13.17 4.01
CA VAL A 217 6.46 13.94 5.19
C VAL A 217 6.50 15.44 4.91
N GLN A 218 7.60 15.92 4.34
CA GLN A 218 7.95 17.35 4.29
C GLN A 218 7.48 18.04 3.00
N ASP A 219 7.59 17.36 1.87
CA ASP A 219 7.29 17.91 0.53
C ASP A 219 6.79 16.82 -0.43
N PRO A 220 5.53 16.41 -0.29
CA PRO A 220 4.97 15.35 -1.14
C PRO A 220 4.88 15.74 -2.62
N GLU A 221 4.85 17.03 -2.96
CA GLU A 221 4.92 17.51 -4.33
C GLU A 221 6.30 17.23 -4.95
N ALA A 222 7.38 17.46 -4.22
CA ALA A 222 8.72 17.11 -4.67
C ALA A 222 8.90 15.59 -4.80
N ALA A 223 8.32 14.80 -3.90
CA ALA A 223 8.28 13.34 -4.05
C ALA A 223 7.51 12.90 -5.31
N ALA A 224 6.37 13.52 -5.58
CA ALA A 224 5.53 13.23 -6.74
C ALA A 224 6.17 13.68 -8.08
N ALA A 225 7.03 14.67 -8.04
CA ALA A 225 7.75 15.18 -9.20
C ALA A 225 8.95 14.31 -9.62
N ILE A 226 9.34 13.28 -8.86
CA ILE A 226 10.43 12.37 -9.22
C ILE A 226 10.08 11.66 -10.53
N PRO A 227 10.91 11.79 -11.60
CA PRO A 227 10.64 11.14 -12.87
C PRO A 227 10.79 9.61 -12.78
N HIS A 228 10.08 8.86 -13.61
CA HIS A 228 10.23 7.39 -13.71
C HIS A 228 11.69 6.94 -13.93
N LEU A 229 12.42 7.69 -14.75
CA LEU A 229 13.84 7.38 -15.02
C LEU A 229 14.70 7.45 -13.76
N ASP A 230 14.37 8.35 -12.83
CA ASP A 230 15.08 8.47 -11.56
C ASP A 230 14.78 7.30 -10.63
N TYR A 231 13.51 6.81 -10.58
CA TYR A 231 13.20 5.57 -9.89
C TYR A 231 13.99 4.39 -10.46
N LEU A 232 13.98 4.21 -11.79
CA LEU A 232 14.74 3.15 -12.45
C LEU A 232 16.24 3.22 -12.14
N ARG A 233 16.82 4.43 -12.14
CA ARG A 233 18.25 4.64 -11.92
C ARG A 233 18.64 4.46 -10.46
N GLU A 234 17.87 5.05 -9.54
CA GLU A 234 18.23 5.16 -8.12
C GLU A 234 17.61 4.06 -7.26
N ALA A 235 16.39 3.65 -7.56
CA ALA A 235 15.65 2.68 -6.75
C ALA A 235 15.56 1.27 -7.38
N GLY A 236 15.95 1.12 -8.64
CA GLY A 236 15.80 -0.15 -9.38
C GLY A 236 14.48 -0.23 -10.14
N SER A 237 14.35 -1.28 -10.96
CA SER A 237 13.17 -1.46 -11.82
C SER A 237 11.87 -1.59 -11.02
N GLU A 238 11.90 -2.28 -9.91
CA GLU A 238 10.74 -2.51 -9.04
C GLU A 238 10.54 -1.35 -8.03
N GLY A 239 11.54 -0.49 -7.81
CA GLY A 239 11.41 0.69 -6.93
C GLY A 239 10.38 1.71 -7.38
N ILE A 240 9.83 1.59 -8.60
CA ILE A 240 8.69 2.37 -9.08
C ILE A 240 7.42 2.15 -8.24
N GLU A 241 7.34 1.07 -7.48
CA GLU A 241 6.25 0.81 -6.54
C GLU A 241 6.02 1.96 -5.55
N LEU A 242 7.04 2.75 -5.27
CA LEU A 242 6.93 3.92 -4.38
C LEU A 242 5.90 4.97 -4.83
N VAL A 243 5.49 4.98 -6.10
CA VAL A 243 4.40 5.89 -6.54
C VAL A 243 3.06 5.58 -5.86
N MET A 244 2.87 4.34 -5.40
CA MET A 244 1.67 3.93 -4.64
C MET A 244 1.62 4.58 -3.25
N TRP A 245 2.77 4.84 -2.62
CA TRP A 245 2.86 5.57 -1.36
C TRP A 245 2.39 7.02 -1.50
N LEU A 246 2.54 7.59 -2.70
CA LEU A 246 2.05 8.93 -3.01
C LEU A 246 0.52 9.01 -3.05
N ILE A 247 -0.16 7.91 -3.43
CA ILE A 247 -1.64 7.84 -3.34
C ILE A 247 -2.07 7.93 -1.87
N MET A 248 -1.45 7.13 -0.99
CA MET A 248 -1.68 7.21 0.45
C MET A 248 -1.40 8.63 0.98
N ARG A 249 -0.25 9.21 0.61
CA ARG A 249 0.13 10.56 1.07
C ARG A 249 -0.84 11.63 0.57
N GLY A 250 -1.31 11.54 -0.68
CA GLY A 250 -2.31 12.44 -1.26
C GLY A 250 -3.67 12.35 -0.57
N ALA A 251 -4.03 11.18 -0.06
CA ALA A 251 -5.26 10.97 0.68
C ALA A 251 -5.27 11.66 2.05
N LEU A 252 -4.08 11.97 2.59
CA LEU A 252 -3.95 12.76 3.81
C LEU A 252 -4.03 14.26 3.54
N GLY A 253 -4.34 15.03 4.56
CA GLY A 253 -4.32 16.50 4.53
C GLY A 253 -2.90 17.06 4.29
N PRO A 254 -2.80 18.38 4.13
CA PRO A 254 -1.50 19.02 3.91
C PRO A 254 -0.56 18.86 5.10
N ARG A 255 -1.11 18.84 6.32
CA ARG A 255 -0.34 18.68 7.54
C ARG A 255 -0.51 17.28 8.12
N VAL A 256 0.63 16.61 8.34
CA VAL A 256 0.68 15.27 8.91
C VAL A 256 1.69 15.22 10.06
N VAL A 257 1.42 14.31 11.00
CA VAL A 257 2.35 13.97 12.07
C VAL A 257 2.92 12.59 11.78
N GLN A 258 4.24 12.48 11.73
CA GLN A 258 4.90 11.18 11.64
C GLN A 258 4.83 10.50 13.02
N ARG A 259 4.00 9.45 13.11
CA ARG A 259 3.86 8.65 14.33
C ARG A 259 4.93 7.59 14.46
N HIS A 260 5.33 7.01 13.32
CA HIS A 260 6.33 5.96 13.28
C HIS A 260 7.08 5.96 11.96
N ARG A 261 8.36 5.57 11.99
CA ARG A 261 9.19 5.31 10.82
C ARG A 261 10.14 4.16 11.13
N HIS A 262 10.25 3.25 10.19
CA HIS A 262 11.22 2.17 10.23
C HIS A 262 11.81 1.95 8.83
N TYR A 263 13.09 1.62 8.78
CA TYR A 263 13.80 1.25 7.58
C TYR A 263 14.81 0.16 7.91
N HIS A 264 14.77 -0.94 7.15
CA HIS A 264 15.68 -2.06 7.34
C HIS A 264 16.05 -2.65 5.98
N VAL A 265 17.29 -3.05 5.84
CA VAL A 265 17.77 -3.78 4.67
C VAL A 265 18.07 -5.19 5.10
N PRO A 266 17.14 -6.13 4.93
CA PRO A 266 17.42 -7.55 5.14
C PRO A 266 18.37 -8.06 4.07
N ALA A 267 18.95 -9.25 4.26
CA ALA A 267 19.80 -9.88 3.23
C ALA A 267 18.99 -10.36 1.99
N SER A 268 17.77 -9.89 1.81
CA SER A 268 16.96 -10.02 0.60
C SER A 268 17.30 -8.90 -0.40
N ASN A 269 16.78 -9.03 -1.62
CA ASN A 269 17.01 -8.04 -2.68
C ASN A 269 16.08 -6.81 -2.59
N THR A 270 15.42 -6.57 -1.44
CA THR A 270 14.44 -5.48 -1.28
C THR A 270 14.70 -4.75 0.04
N ALA A 271 14.86 -3.44 -0.02
CA ALA A 271 14.83 -2.61 1.18
C ALA A 271 13.40 -2.51 1.74
N VAL A 272 13.27 -2.65 3.04
CA VAL A 272 11.99 -2.56 3.76
C VAL A 272 11.83 -1.18 4.36
N GLY A 273 10.79 -0.48 3.96
CA GLY A 273 10.38 0.80 4.54
C GLY A 273 9.02 0.70 5.21
N HIS A 274 8.83 1.50 6.24
CA HIS A 274 7.56 1.64 6.92
C HIS A 274 7.39 3.04 7.49
N LEU A 275 6.22 3.63 7.32
CA LEU A 275 5.90 4.99 7.76
C LEU A 275 4.43 5.07 8.17
N VAL A 276 4.17 5.55 9.38
CA VAL A 276 2.82 5.89 9.84
C VAL A 276 2.68 7.39 9.92
N LEU A 277 1.71 7.91 9.20
CA LEU A 277 1.35 9.32 9.18
C LEU A 277 -0.07 9.49 9.71
N GLU A 278 -0.25 10.40 10.64
CA GLU A 278 -1.56 10.78 11.14
C GLU A 278 -1.95 12.16 10.61
N GLN A 279 -3.19 12.32 10.21
CA GLN A 279 -3.69 13.62 9.77
C GLN A 279 -3.78 14.54 10.97
N GLN A 280 -3.16 15.72 10.88
CA GLN A 280 -3.32 16.74 11.91
C GLN A 280 -4.68 17.41 11.73
N GLN A 281 -5.51 17.32 12.76
CA GLN A 281 -6.77 18.09 12.82
C GLN A 281 -6.45 19.58 12.99
N ASP A 282 -7.24 20.44 12.35
CA ASP A 282 -7.11 21.91 12.44
C ASP A 282 -7.59 22.43 13.79
#